data_66254ff9f5ee7a64918f7ac74581bf43
#
_entry.id   66254ff9f5ee7a64918f7ac74581bf43
#
_cell.length_a   1.000
_cell.length_b   1.000
_cell.length_c   1.000
_cell.angle_alpha   90.00
_cell.angle_beta   90.00
_cell.angle_gamma   90.00
#
_symmetry.space_group_name_H-M   'P 1'
#
loop_
_entity.id
_entity.type
_entity.pdbx_description
1 polymer ?
#
loop_
_entity_poly.entity_id
_entity_poly.type
_entity_poly.pdbx_seq_one_letter_code
_entity_poly.pdbx_strand_id
1 'polypeptide(L)'
;MKMKKVTAMGMAVLMAATMIPAVPAMADDAGKVYYLNFKPEQDEDWQNLAKEYTEETGTEVTVVTAASGQYETTLQSEMAKSDAPTLFQVNGPVGLKNWKDYCYDLKDSDIYSQLTSDSYSLKDGDAVDGIAYVIESYGLIVNKTLLEKAGYTLDDIKSFDD
;
A
#
# COMPACT_ATOMS: atom_id res chain seq x y z
N MET A 1 -37.90 -72.69 29.57
CA MET A 1 -38.14 -71.43 28.87
C MET A 1 -36.78 -70.84 28.44
N LYS A 2 -36.45 -70.94 27.18
CA LYS A 2 -35.08 -70.63 26.68
C LYS A 2 -35.03 -69.19 26.16
N MET A 3 -34.22 -68.34 26.80
CA MET A 3 -33.92 -67.00 26.34
C MET A 3 -32.92 -67.04 25.16
N LYS A 4 -33.32 -66.49 24.00
CA LYS A 4 -32.46 -66.33 22.86
C LYS A 4 -31.67 -65.03 23.00
N LYS A 5 -30.35 -65.14 23.00
CA LYS A 5 -29.45 -64.01 22.96
C LYS A 5 -29.43 -63.45 21.55
N VAL A 6 -29.76 -62.15 21.38
CA VAL A 6 -29.59 -61.40 20.16
C VAL A 6 -28.25 -60.70 20.23
N THR A 7 -27.36 -61.06 19.33
CA THR A 7 -26.05 -60.45 19.18
C THR A 7 -26.19 -59.20 18.26
N ALA A 8 -26.05 -58.02 18.81
CA ALA A 8 -26.02 -56.80 18.03
C ALA A 8 -24.58 -56.56 17.47
N MET A 9 -24.49 -56.65 16.18
CA MET A 9 -23.25 -56.38 15.42
C MET A 9 -23.12 -54.87 15.26
N GLY A 10 -22.25 -54.28 16.07
CA GLY A 10 -21.96 -52.85 16.00
C GLY A 10 -21.11 -52.50 14.78
N MET A 11 -21.67 -51.71 13.89
CA MET A 11 -21.00 -51.13 12.74
C MET A 11 -20.17 -49.92 13.23
N ALA A 12 -18.86 -50.08 13.37
CA ALA A 12 -17.94 -48.97 13.64
C ALA A 12 -17.76 -48.15 12.36
N VAL A 13 -18.42 -47.02 12.31
CA VAL A 13 -18.13 -45.99 11.27
C VAL A 13 -16.83 -45.27 11.68
N LEU A 14 -15.75 -45.54 10.94
CA LEU A 14 -14.51 -44.85 11.08
C LEU A 14 -14.69 -43.46 10.45
N MET A 15 -14.96 -42.41 11.25
CA MET A 15 -14.82 -41.03 10.82
C MET A 15 -13.34 -40.73 10.78
N ALA A 16 -12.78 -40.69 9.56
CA ALA A 16 -11.49 -40.05 9.29
C ALA A 16 -11.69 -38.55 9.50
N ALA A 17 -11.34 -38.06 10.68
CA ALA A 17 -11.17 -36.63 10.91
C ALA A 17 -9.96 -36.17 10.10
N THR A 18 -10.20 -35.54 8.97
CA THR A 18 -9.18 -34.74 8.29
C THR A 18 -8.82 -33.58 9.24
N MET A 19 -7.69 -33.74 9.92
CA MET A 19 -7.06 -32.62 10.62
C MET A 19 -6.62 -31.63 9.57
N ILE A 20 -7.42 -30.62 9.31
CA ILE A 20 -6.98 -29.37 8.72
C ILE A 20 -6.01 -28.80 9.78
N PRO A 21 -4.73 -28.55 9.45
CA PRO A 21 -3.87 -27.85 10.40
C PRO A 21 -4.55 -26.50 10.66
N ALA A 22 -4.99 -26.30 11.90
CA ALA A 22 -5.38 -24.98 12.36
C ALA A 22 -4.11 -24.10 12.24
N VAL A 23 -4.11 -23.22 11.25
CA VAL A 23 -3.16 -22.11 11.23
C VAL A 23 -3.39 -21.40 12.57
N PRO A 24 -2.36 -21.25 13.42
CA PRO A 24 -2.55 -20.50 14.66
C PRO A 24 -3.04 -19.12 14.24
N ALA A 25 -4.23 -18.76 14.66
CA ALA A 25 -4.68 -17.40 14.60
C ALA A 25 -3.70 -16.61 15.47
N MET A 26 -2.77 -15.92 14.82
CA MET A 26 -2.01 -14.85 15.44
C MET A 26 -2.94 -13.64 15.55
N ALA A 27 -3.90 -13.73 16.45
CA ALA A 27 -4.96 -12.75 16.63
C ALA A 27 -4.79 -11.92 17.90
N ASP A 28 -3.56 -11.64 18.34
CA ASP A 28 -3.42 -10.85 19.57
C ASP A 28 -2.48 -9.63 19.46
N ASP A 29 -1.92 -9.34 18.27
CA ASP A 29 -1.21 -8.08 18.03
C ASP A 29 -1.17 -7.73 16.52
N ALA A 30 -2.25 -7.97 15.81
CA ALA A 30 -2.42 -7.44 14.47
C ALA A 30 -2.52 -5.93 14.62
N GLY A 31 -1.40 -5.24 14.41
CA GLY A 31 -1.39 -3.78 14.38
C GLY A 31 -2.46 -3.23 13.44
N LYS A 32 -2.66 -1.95 13.45
CA LYS A 32 -3.54 -1.28 12.48
C LYS A 32 -2.70 -0.47 11.51
N VAL A 33 -3.20 -0.32 10.30
CA VAL A 33 -2.60 0.52 9.27
C VAL A 33 -3.49 1.74 9.04
N TYR A 34 -2.90 2.92 9.14
CA TYR A 34 -3.54 4.15 8.72
C TYR A 34 -2.75 4.73 7.53
N TYR A 35 -3.37 4.70 6.35
CA TYR A 35 -2.81 5.28 5.13
C TYR A 35 -3.41 6.64 4.82
N LEU A 36 -2.58 7.68 4.78
CA LEU A 36 -2.98 8.98 4.27
C LEU A 36 -2.71 9.05 2.77
N ASN A 37 -3.78 8.92 1.98
CA ASN A 37 -3.72 8.89 0.52
C ASN A 37 -3.57 10.29 -0.08
N PHE A 38 -2.62 10.42 -0.99
CA PHE A 38 -2.31 11.65 -1.75
C PHE A 38 -3.17 11.82 -3.01
N LYS A 39 -3.71 10.71 -3.56
CA LYS A 39 -4.38 10.66 -4.87
C LYS A 39 -5.89 10.56 -4.71
N PRO A 40 -6.64 11.69 -4.68
CA PRO A 40 -8.10 11.65 -4.53
C PRO A 40 -8.79 10.92 -5.68
N GLU A 41 -8.21 10.89 -6.87
CA GLU A 41 -8.73 10.16 -8.03
C GLU A 41 -8.73 8.65 -7.87
N GLN A 42 -7.99 8.11 -6.89
CA GLN A 42 -7.88 6.68 -6.59
C GLN A 42 -8.45 6.32 -5.23
N ASP A 43 -9.25 7.18 -4.63
CA ASP A 43 -9.80 6.94 -3.30
C ASP A 43 -10.60 5.64 -3.22
N GLU A 44 -11.49 5.39 -4.18
CA GLU A 44 -12.31 4.19 -4.23
C GLU A 44 -11.46 2.91 -4.33
N ASP A 45 -10.40 2.92 -5.13
CA ASP A 45 -9.50 1.78 -5.28
C ASP A 45 -8.77 1.47 -3.97
N TRP A 46 -8.30 2.50 -3.27
CA TRP A 46 -7.64 2.35 -1.97
C TRP A 46 -8.60 1.87 -0.89
N GLN A 47 -9.85 2.36 -0.85
CA GLN A 47 -10.86 1.87 0.09
C GLN A 47 -11.18 0.40 -0.13
N ASN A 48 -11.31 -0.02 -1.39
CA ASN A 48 -11.57 -1.41 -1.75
C ASN A 48 -10.39 -2.31 -1.36
N LEU A 49 -9.15 -1.90 -1.67
CA LEU A 49 -7.94 -2.65 -1.30
C LEU A 49 -7.80 -2.78 0.22
N ALA A 50 -8.06 -1.71 0.96
CA ALA A 50 -8.02 -1.72 2.43
C ALA A 50 -9.03 -2.73 3.02
N LYS A 51 -10.22 -2.77 2.47
CA LYS A 51 -11.27 -3.72 2.88
C LYS A 51 -10.84 -5.17 2.59
N GLU A 52 -10.38 -5.44 1.36
CA GLU A 52 -9.93 -6.78 0.96
C GLU A 52 -8.78 -7.26 1.86
N TYR A 53 -7.77 -6.42 2.07
CA TYR A 53 -6.65 -6.75 2.95
C TYR A 53 -7.08 -7.01 4.40
N THR A 54 -8.00 -6.21 4.92
CA THR A 54 -8.54 -6.41 6.28
C THR A 54 -9.31 -7.73 6.38
N GLU A 55 -10.11 -8.09 5.36
CA GLU A 55 -10.87 -9.34 5.31
C GLU A 55 -9.93 -10.57 5.22
N GLU A 56 -8.84 -10.48 4.47
CA GLU A 56 -7.89 -11.57 4.29
C GLU A 56 -6.95 -11.76 5.48
N THR A 57 -6.50 -10.68 6.11
CA THR A 57 -5.42 -10.74 7.11
C THR A 57 -5.89 -10.53 8.54
N GLY A 58 -7.08 -9.95 8.73
CA GLY A 58 -7.56 -9.48 10.03
C GLY A 58 -6.90 -8.18 10.52
N THR A 59 -5.94 -7.62 9.77
CA THR A 59 -5.33 -6.34 10.10
C THR A 59 -6.21 -5.19 9.62
N GLU A 60 -6.64 -4.33 10.55
CA GLU A 60 -7.45 -3.16 10.22
C GLU A 60 -6.66 -2.15 9.38
N VAL A 61 -7.21 -1.77 8.24
CA VAL A 61 -6.65 -0.72 7.36
C VAL A 61 -7.65 0.41 7.21
N THR A 62 -7.25 1.60 7.64
CA THR A 62 -8.00 2.85 7.44
C THR A 62 -7.32 3.68 6.35
N VAL A 63 -8.08 4.13 5.37
CA VAL A 63 -7.60 5.07 4.34
C VAL A 63 -8.30 6.40 4.50
N VAL A 64 -7.52 7.46 4.62
CA VAL A 64 -8.03 8.84 4.59
C VAL A 64 -7.40 9.54 3.39
N THR A 65 -8.23 10.11 2.54
CA THR A 65 -7.77 10.79 1.32
C THR A 65 -7.76 12.29 1.51
N ALA A 66 -6.61 12.90 1.31
CA ALA A 66 -6.47 14.34 1.34
C ALA A 66 -7.12 14.98 0.11
N ALA A 67 -7.75 16.14 0.29
CA ALA A 67 -8.27 16.92 -0.82
C ALA A 67 -7.13 17.36 -1.76
N SER A 68 -7.46 17.52 -3.05
CA SER A 68 -6.50 17.96 -4.06
C SER A 68 -5.76 19.23 -3.64
N GLY A 69 -4.44 19.20 -3.71
CA GLY A 69 -3.57 20.32 -3.33
C GLY A 69 -3.46 20.58 -1.81
N GLN A 70 -4.09 19.75 -0.96
CA GLN A 70 -4.08 19.94 0.50
C GLN A 70 -3.27 18.87 1.25
N TYR A 71 -2.57 18.01 0.55
CA TYR A 71 -1.92 16.86 1.16
C TYR A 71 -0.96 17.23 2.30
N GLU A 72 -0.01 18.14 2.06
CA GLU A 72 0.99 18.53 3.08
C GLU A 72 0.33 19.15 4.32
N THR A 73 -0.68 19.98 4.14
CA THR A 73 -1.42 20.58 5.26
C THR A 73 -2.19 19.51 6.04
N THR A 74 -2.78 18.56 5.34
CA THR A 74 -3.49 17.44 5.94
C THR A 74 -2.51 16.55 6.69
N LEU A 75 -1.38 16.16 6.06
CA LEU A 75 -0.35 15.33 6.70
C LEU A 75 0.18 15.96 7.98
N GLN A 76 0.46 17.27 7.96
CA GLN A 76 0.93 17.98 9.15
C GLN A 76 -0.12 17.94 10.28
N SER A 77 -1.39 18.08 9.94
CA SER A 77 -2.49 18.00 10.90
C SER A 77 -2.68 16.59 11.46
N GLU A 78 -2.60 15.57 10.59
CA GLU A 78 -2.77 14.16 10.98
C GLU A 78 -1.59 13.66 11.83
N MET A 79 -0.35 14.05 11.51
CA MET A 79 0.84 13.67 12.29
C MET A 79 0.87 14.27 13.70
N ALA A 80 0.10 15.33 13.95
CA ALA A 80 -0.04 15.91 15.29
C ALA A 80 -1.03 15.15 16.20
N LYS A 81 -1.77 14.17 15.68
CA LYS A 81 -2.75 13.38 16.43
C LYS A 81 -2.08 12.22 17.16
N SER A 82 -2.76 11.71 18.19
CA SER A 82 -2.33 10.47 18.87
C SER A 82 -2.44 9.23 17.99
N ASP A 83 -3.28 9.29 16.97
CA ASP A 83 -3.51 8.25 15.96
C ASP A 83 -3.05 8.78 14.60
N ALA A 84 -1.73 8.89 14.45
CA ALA A 84 -1.10 9.42 13.26
C ALA A 84 -1.04 8.38 12.13
N PRO A 85 -0.94 8.80 10.85
CA PRO A 85 -0.71 7.89 9.74
C PRO A 85 0.53 7.03 9.93
N THR A 86 0.40 5.72 9.68
CA THR A 86 1.50 4.77 9.65
C THR A 86 2.08 4.59 8.25
N LEU A 87 1.29 4.92 7.22
CA LEU A 87 1.72 5.02 5.82
C LEU A 87 1.36 6.41 5.29
N PHE A 88 2.34 7.09 4.75
CA PHE A 88 2.15 8.43 4.18
C PHE A 88 3.15 8.66 3.04
N GLN A 89 2.81 9.56 2.13
CA GLN A 89 3.66 9.91 1.01
C GLN A 89 4.60 11.07 1.36
N VAL A 90 5.85 10.92 0.95
CA VAL A 90 6.87 11.97 1.01
C VAL A 90 7.20 12.39 -0.42
N ASN A 91 7.08 13.68 -0.70
CA ASN A 91 7.34 14.25 -2.03
C ASN A 91 8.84 14.44 -2.30
N GLY A 92 9.51 13.33 -2.60
CA GLY A 92 10.91 13.31 -3.01
C GLY A 92 11.87 13.91 -1.98
N PRO A 93 13.11 14.26 -2.39
CA PRO A 93 14.15 14.73 -1.48
C PRO A 93 13.80 16.06 -0.79
N VAL A 94 12.93 16.87 -1.38
CA VAL A 94 12.52 18.14 -0.77
C VAL A 94 11.55 17.89 0.38
N GLY A 95 10.57 17.02 0.17
CA GLY A 95 9.62 16.62 1.22
C GLY A 95 10.31 15.86 2.35
N LEU A 96 11.32 15.05 2.04
CA LEU A 96 12.05 14.29 3.04
C LEU A 96 12.68 15.18 4.13
N LYS A 97 13.13 16.37 3.80
CA LYS A 97 13.69 17.30 4.79
C LYS A 97 12.73 17.64 5.92
N ASN A 98 11.43 17.58 5.64
CA ASN A 98 10.39 17.89 6.63
C ASN A 98 9.91 16.64 7.39
N TRP A 99 10.03 15.45 6.76
CA TRP A 99 9.36 14.24 7.23
C TRP A 99 10.29 13.11 7.67
N LYS A 100 11.60 13.21 7.44
CA LYS A 100 12.56 12.14 7.75
C LYS A 100 12.52 11.66 9.20
N ASP A 101 12.28 12.54 10.15
CA ASP A 101 12.21 12.20 11.57
C ASP A 101 10.96 11.34 11.92
N TYR A 102 10.02 11.22 10.99
CA TYR A 102 8.82 10.38 11.10
C TYR A 102 8.93 9.10 10.28
N CYS A 103 9.98 8.95 9.46
CA CYS A 103 10.17 7.79 8.61
C CYS A 103 10.87 6.66 9.36
N TYR A 104 10.47 5.44 9.05
CA TYR A 104 11.16 4.23 9.50
C TYR A 104 12.24 3.86 8.47
N ASP A 105 13.43 3.46 8.94
CA ASP A 105 14.49 2.98 8.04
C ASP A 105 14.11 1.62 7.43
N LEU A 106 13.84 1.61 6.14
CA LEU A 106 13.39 0.45 5.38
C LEU A 106 14.53 -0.38 4.77
N LYS A 107 15.80 -0.03 5.02
CA LYS A 107 16.96 -0.67 4.35
C LYS A 107 17.03 -2.19 4.53
N ASP A 108 16.55 -2.70 5.66
CA ASP A 108 16.55 -4.13 5.97
C ASP A 108 15.18 -4.78 5.74
N SER A 109 14.24 -4.08 5.07
CA SER A 109 12.90 -4.59 4.79
C SER A 109 12.87 -5.48 3.55
N ASP A 110 11.94 -6.45 3.55
CA ASP A 110 11.71 -7.32 2.40
C ASP A 110 11.33 -6.53 1.15
N ILE A 111 10.54 -5.46 1.29
CA ILE A 111 10.12 -4.64 0.16
C ILE A 111 11.31 -3.90 -0.47
N TYR A 112 12.26 -3.40 0.32
CA TYR A 112 13.46 -2.75 -0.21
C TYR A 112 14.33 -3.73 -0.99
N SER A 113 14.45 -4.98 -0.51
CA SER A 113 15.22 -6.03 -1.17
C SER A 113 14.71 -6.41 -2.57
N GLN A 114 13.43 -6.09 -2.85
CA GLN A 114 12.76 -6.38 -4.13
C GLN A 114 12.83 -5.23 -5.13
N LEU A 115 13.40 -4.09 -4.76
CA LEU A 115 13.56 -2.97 -5.69
C LEU A 115 14.48 -3.35 -6.86
N THR A 116 14.05 -3.03 -8.06
CA THR A 116 14.82 -3.27 -9.29
C THR A 116 15.87 -2.20 -9.54
N SER A 117 15.79 -1.08 -8.84
CA SER A 117 16.75 0.02 -8.90
C SER A 117 16.76 0.82 -7.61
N ASP A 118 17.95 1.21 -7.16
CA ASP A 118 18.15 2.13 -6.03
C ASP A 118 17.50 3.52 -6.26
N SER A 119 17.28 3.91 -7.52
CA SER A 119 16.59 5.16 -7.86
C SER A 119 15.14 5.22 -7.41
N TYR A 120 14.56 4.10 -7.01
CA TYR A 120 13.21 3.99 -6.46
C TYR A 120 13.16 4.09 -4.93
N SER A 121 14.28 4.36 -4.31
CA SER A 121 14.36 4.63 -2.88
C SER A 121 14.64 6.08 -2.59
N LEU A 122 14.10 6.57 -1.49
CA LEU A 122 14.35 7.90 -0.95
C LEU A 122 15.25 7.74 0.27
N LYS A 123 16.46 8.34 0.22
CA LYS A 123 17.52 8.11 1.20
C LYS A 123 17.90 9.40 1.95
N ASP A 124 18.22 9.23 3.25
CA ASP A 124 18.95 10.21 4.05
C ASP A 124 20.23 9.55 4.61
N GLY A 125 21.38 9.83 3.99
CA GLY A 125 22.61 9.09 4.28
C GLY A 125 22.51 7.60 3.95
N ASP A 126 22.69 6.76 4.96
CA ASP A 126 22.61 5.29 4.83
C ASP A 126 21.19 4.74 5.07
N ALA A 127 20.26 5.57 5.54
CA ALA A 127 18.88 5.17 5.78
C ALA A 127 18.03 5.21 4.51
N VAL A 128 17.07 4.30 4.41
CA VAL A 128 16.05 4.25 3.35
C VAL A 128 14.71 4.69 3.96
N ASP A 129 14.39 5.96 3.80
CA ASP A 129 13.24 6.60 4.44
C ASP A 129 11.95 6.49 3.62
N GLY A 130 12.05 6.01 2.38
CA GLY A 130 10.89 5.80 1.54
C GLY A 130 11.20 4.95 0.31
N ILE A 131 10.12 4.38 -0.24
CA ILE A 131 10.15 3.55 -1.44
C ILE A 131 9.08 4.08 -2.39
N ALA A 132 9.43 4.23 -3.67
CA ALA A 132 8.48 4.65 -4.68
C ALA A 132 7.43 3.56 -4.93
N TYR A 133 6.16 3.88 -4.75
CA TYR A 133 5.05 3.00 -5.11
C TYR A 133 4.58 3.22 -6.54
N VAL A 134 4.90 4.39 -7.13
CA VAL A 134 4.60 4.76 -8.51
C VAL A 134 5.67 5.70 -9.05
N ILE A 135 5.93 5.62 -10.34
CA ILE A 135 6.84 6.53 -11.05
C ILE A 135 5.99 7.47 -11.90
N GLU A 136 6.11 8.76 -11.65
CA GLU A 136 5.46 9.80 -12.42
C GLU A 136 6.50 10.61 -13.20
N SER A 137 6.09 11.12 -14.37
CA SER A 137 6.95 11.97 -15.22
C SER A 137 6.18 13.22 -15.60
N TYR A 138 6.90 14.32 -15.64
CA TYR A 138 6.39 15.58 -16.13
C TYR A 138 6.93 15.86 -17.52
N GLY A 139 6.11 16.46 -18.36
CA GLY A 139 6.51 16.79 -19.72
C GLY A 139 5.48 17.70 -20.41
N LEU A 140 5.84 18.15 -21.60
CA LEU A 140 4.93 18.91 -22.47
C LEU A 140 4.09 17.94 -23.28
N ILE A 141 2.76 18.03 -23.15
CA ILE A 141 1.81 17.32 -24.01
C ILE A 141 1.49 18.23 -25.18
N VAL A 142 1.90 17.83 -26.38
CA VAL A 142 1.77 18.64 -27.58
C VAL A 142 0.70 18.05 -28.52
N ASN A 143 -0.26 18.87 -28.93
CA ASN A 143 -1.16 18.54 -30.02
C ASN A 143 -0.43 18.80 -31.37
N LYS A 144 0.07 17.72 -31.98
CA LYS A 144 0.87 17.78 -33.21
C LYS A 144 0.15 18.51 -34.36
N THR A 145 -1.15 18.27 -34.53
CA THR A 145 -1.94 18.89 -35.58
C THR A 145 -2.04 20.41 -35.43
N LEU A 146 -2.17 20.89 -34.19
CA LEU A 146 -2.18 22.34 -33.93
C LEU A 146 -0.79 22.96 -34.08
N LEU A 147 0.25 22.24 -33.67
CA LEU A 147 1.63 22.68 -33.83
C LEU A 147 1.96 22.84 -35.32
N GLU A 148 1.66 21.87 -36.16
CA GLU A 148 1.86 21.91 -37.60
C GLU A 148 1.07 23.06 -38.27
N LYS A 149 -0.18 23.30 -37.85
CA LYS A 149 -0.97 24.44 -38.33
C LYS A 149 -0.38 25.80 -37.95
N ALA A 150 0.33 25.84 -36.84
CA ALA A 150 1.09 27.05 -36.42
C ALA A 150 2.42 27.19 -37.16
N GLY A 151 2.81 26.23 -37.99
CA GLY A 151 4.03 26.26 -38.78
C GLY A 151 5.27 25.70 -38.07
N TYR A 152 5.06 24.95 -36.97
CA TYR A 152 6.13 24.33 -36.20
C TYR A 152 6.08 22.82 -36.24
N THR A 153 7.21 22.21 -35.91
CA THR A 153 7.32 20.73 -35.71
C THR A 153 7.81 20.43 -34.29
N LEU A 154 7.81 19.16 -33.90
CA LEU A 154 8.38 18.77 -32.61
C LEU A 154 9.88 19.05 -32.49
N ASP A 155 10.59 19.06 -33.64
CA ASP A 155 12.02 19.34 -33.67
C ASP A 155 12.36 20.83 -33.38
N ASP A 156 11.37 21.70 -33.46
CA ASP A 156 11.52 23.12 -33.14
C ASP A 156 11.38 23.39 -31.64
N ILE A 157 10.84 22.42 -30.85
CA ILE A 157 10.64 22.53 -29.39
C ILE A 157 11.77 21.77 -28.70
N LYS A 158 12.74 22.45 -28.13
CA LYS A 158 13.92 21.86 -27.46
C LYS A 158 14.07 22.27 -26.01
N SER A 159 13.36 23.29 -25.60
CA SER A 159 13.38 23.82 -24.24
C SER A 159 12.03 24.39 -23.84
N PHE A 160 11.90 24.83 -22.59
CA PHE A 160 10.71 25.54 -22.10
C PHE A 160 10.63 26.99 -22.61
N ASP A 161 11.67 27.50 -23.26
CA ASP A 161 11.73 28.87 -23.75
C ASP A 161 11.30 28.99 -25.22
N ASP A 162 11.08 27.85 -25.92
CA ASP A 162 10.57 27.74 -27.29
C ASP A 162 9.03 27.79 -27.33
#